data_ccb1fa360756cd44e0ee3db9c1a51abd
#
_entry.id   ccb1fa360756cd44e0ee3db9c1a51abd
#
_cell.length_a   1.000
_cell.length_b   1.000
_cell.length_c   1.000
_cell.angle_alpha   90.00
_cell.angle_beta   90.00
_cell.angle_gamma   90.00
#
_symmetry.space_group_name_H-M   'P 1'
#
loop_
_entity.id
_entity.type
_entity.pdbx_description
1 polymer ?
#
loop_
_entity_poly.entity_id
_entity_poly.type
_entity_poly.pdbx_seq_one_letter_code
_entity_poly.pdbx_strand_id
1 'polypeptide(L)'
;GERLADARRHIRGWVRTHRPSVVVVEKTYRHPVPWLNDLHRLTLYARGLARRGHLGFATYAPQRVRKTVLGNGKATKREVAVVVAVRFPSLRVYLTQDRKWKEIYWENMFDAVALALHHQSVT
;
A
#
# COMPACT_ATOMS: atom_id res chain seq x y z
N GLY A 1 16.80 -9.18 -8.77
CA GLY A 1 17.95 -8.55 -8.10
C GLY A 1 17.81 -8.54 -6.59
N GLU A 2 18.83 -8.05 -5.94
CA GLU A 2 18.89 -7.99 -4.47
C GLU A 2 17.73 -7.21 -3.85
N ARG A 3 17.32 -6.10 -4.48
CA ARG A 3 16.19 -5.28 -4.00
C ARG A 3 14.88 -6.04 -3.96
N LEU A 4 14.62 -6.83 -4.99
CA LEU A 4 13.40 -7.63 -5.05
C LEU A 4 13.45 -8.75 -3.99
N ALA A 5 14.59 -9.41 -3.83
CA ALA A 5 14.79 -10.42 -2.81
C ALA A 5 14.64 -9.87 -1.40
N ASP A 6 15.17 -8.67 -1.14
CA ASP A 6 15.01 -7.99 0.15
C ASP A 6 13.54 -7.63 0.43
N ALA A 7 12.84 -7.09 -0.56
CA ALA A 7 11.44 -6.75 -0.42
C ALA A 7 10.60 -8.00 -0.12
N ARG A 8 10.88 -9.10 -0.80
CA ARG A 8 10.21 -10.39 -0.54
C ARG A 8 10.44 -10.88 0.88
N ARG A 9 11.67 -10.78 1.39
CA ARG A 9 11.99 -11.16 2.77
C ARG A 9 11.22 -10.31 3.77
N HIS A 10 11.14 -9.00 3.55
CA HIS A 10 10.39 -8.11 4.42
C HIS A 10 8.90 -8.45 4.46
N ILE A 11 8.29 -8.64 3.30
CA ILE A 11 6.87 -9.02 3.22
C ILE A 11 6.61 -10.33 3.94
N ARG A 12 7.44 -11.34 3.70
CA ARG A 12 7.33 -12.63 4.36
C ARG A 12 7.46 -12.51 5.88
N GLY A 13 8.42 -11.70 6.33
CA GLY A 13 8.61 -11.44 7.77
C GLY A 13 7.42 -10.75 8.39
N TRP A 14 6.85 -9.74 7.74
CA TRP A 14 5.66 -9.03 8.22
C TRP A 14 4.44 -9.95 8.32
N VAL A 15 4.22 -10.79 7.31
CA VAL A 15 3.12 -11.76 7.32
C VAL A 15 3.27 -12.74 8.49
N ARG A 16 4.48 -13.24 8.74
CA ARG A 16 4.75 -14.15 9.86
C ARG A 16 4.56 -13.45 11.22
N THR A 17 5.05 -12.22 11.34
CA THR A 17 5.02 -11.48 12.60
C THR A 17 3.61 -11.02 12.95
N HIS A 18 2.90 -10.46 11.99
CA HIS A 18 1.60 -9.82 12.24
C HIS A 18 0.42 -10.75 12.05
N ARG A 19 0.60 -11.88 11.38
CA ARG A 19 -0.46 -12.87 11.11
C ARG A 19 -1.75 -12.23 10.62
N PRO A 20 -1.72 -11.47 9.52
CA PRO A 20 -2.91 -10.77 9.04
C PRO A 20 -3.97 -11.76 8.55
N SER A 21 -5.22 -11.34 8.55
CA SER A 21 -6.32 -12.11 7.93
C SER A 21 -6.41 -11.86 6.43
N VAL A 22 -5.95 -10.70 5.98
CA VAL A 22 -5.97 -10.30 4.58
C VAL A 22 -4.74 -9.46 4.25
N VAL A 23 -4.22 -9.65 3.05
CA VAL A 23 -3.15 -8.80 2.48
C VAL A 23 -3.78 -7.93 1.42
N VAL A 24 -3.63 -6.62 1.56
CA VAL A 24 -4.19 -5.64 0.63
C VAL A 24 -3.06 -4.86 -0.02
N VAL A 25 -3.05 -4.80 -1.32
CA VAL A 25 -2.02 -4.09 -2.08
C VAL A 25 -2.62 -3.22 -3.17
N GLU A 26 -1.90 -2.21 -3.57
CA GLU A 26 -2.25 -1.40 -4.73
C GLU A 26 -2.14 -2.25 -6.00
N LYS A 27 -3.12 -2.10 -6.90
CA LYS A 27 -3.14 -2.85 -8.15
C LYS A 27 -1.93 -2.49 -9.01
N THR A 28 -1.23 -3.51 -9.49
CA THR A 28 -0.09 -3.36 -10.40
C THR A 28 -0.40 -4.03 -11.73
N TYR A 29 0.32 -3.62 -12.78
CA TYR A 29 0.12 -4.10 -14.14
C TYR A 29 1.43 -4.62 -14.71
N ARG A 30 1.33 -5.67 -15.53
CA ARG A 30 2.48 -6.19 -16.25
C ARG A 30 2.91 -5.20 -17.33
N HIS A 31 4.20 -4.84 -17.33
CA HIS A 31 4.78 -3.99 -18.34
C HIS A 31 5.46 -4.83 -19.42
N PRO A 32 5.41 -4.41 -20.71
CA PRO A 32 6.11 -5.14 -21.79
C PRO A 32 7.63 -5.20 -21.62
N VAL A 33 8.22 -4.19 -20.96
CA VAL A 33 9.66 -4.14 -20.71
C VAL A 33 9.96 -4.91 -19.42
N PRO A 34 10.74 -6.02 -19.49
CA PRO A 34 10.89 -6.94 -18.34
C PRO A 34 11.39 -6.30 -17.05
N TRP A 35 12.35 -5.38 -17.13
CA TRP A 35 12.93 -4.76 -15.90
C TRP A 35 12.01 -3.77 -15.21
N LEU A 36 10.89 -3.40 -15.83
CA LEU A 36 9.88 -2.52 -15.21
C LEU A 36 8.79 -3.31 -14.47
N ASN A 37 8.96 -4.63 -14.32
CA ASN A 37 7.95 -5.50 -13.70
C ASN A 37 8.24 -5.88 -12.25
N ASP A 38 9.25 -5.30 -11.60
CA ASP A 38 9.61 -5.69 -10.25
C ASP A 38 8.47 -5.48 -9.25
N LEU A 39 7.76 -4.36 -9.34
CA LEU A 39 6.62 -4.09 -8.49
C LEU A 39 5.49 -5.11 -8.73
N HIS A 40 5.23 -5.44 -9.98
CA HIS A 40 4.21 -6.44 -10.32
C HIS A 40 4.62 -7.84 -9.83
N ARG A 41 5.90 -8.21 -9.96
CA ARG A 41 6.43 -9.46 -9.41
C ARG A 41 6.26 -9.53 -7.89
N LEU A 42 6.48 -8.41 -7.21
CA LEU A 42 6.30 -8.32 -5.77
C LEU A 42 4.84 -8.52 -5.38
N THR A 43 3.92 -7.92 -6.14
CA THR A 43 2.47 -8.12 -5.96
C THR A 43 2.08 -9.58 -6.11
N LEU A 44 2.60 -10.25 -7.16
CA LEU A 44 2.33 -11.67 -7.38
C LEU A 44 2.91 -12.55 -6.27
N TYR A 45 4.08 -12.19 -5.74
CA TYR A 45 4.68 -12.87 -4.60
C TYR A 45 3.82 -12.75 -3.35
N ALA A 46 3.33 -11.55 -3.06
CA ALA A 46 2.43 -11.30 -1.92
C ALA A 46 1.14 -12.12 -2.04
N ARG A 47 0.58 -12.20 -3.25
CA ARG A 47 -0.60 -13.04 -3.53
C ARG A 47 -0.31 -14.52 -3.28
N GLY A 48 0.86 -15.01 -3.70
CA GLY A 48 1.28 -16.37 -3.45
C GLY A 48 1.43 -16.69 -1.97
N LEU A 49 2.02 -15.77 -1.19
CA LEU A 49 2.11 -15.90 0.27
C LEU A 49 0.74 -15.99 0.91
N ALA A 50 -0.19 -15.13 0.50
CA ALA A 50 -1.55 -15.13 1.02
C ALA A 50 -2.24 -16.47 0.75
N ARG A 51 -2.13 -16.99 -0.47
CA ARG A 51 -2.70 -18.28 -0.84
C ARG A 51 -2.14 -19.43 0.00
N ARG A 52 -0.82 -19.48 0.16
CA ARG A 52 -0.17 -20.54 0.95
C ARG A 52 -0.53 -20.47 2.43
N GLY A 53 -0.76 -19.25 2.94
CA GLY A 53 -1.16 -19.03 4.33
C GLY A 53 -2.66 -19.05 4.56
N HIS A 54 -3.46 -19.33 3.54
CA HIS A 54 -4.94 -19.27 3.60
C HIS A 54 -5.45 -17.90 4.05
N LEU A 55 -4.76 -16.83 3.63
CA LEU A 55 -5.15 -15.46 3.91
C LEU A 55 -5.96 -14.89 2.75
N GLY A 56 -6.82 -13.91 3.04
CA GLY A 56 -7.45 -13.12 2.00
C GLY A 56 -6.42 -12.29 1.23
N PHE A 57 -6.74 -11.94 0.00
CA PHE A 57 -5.90 -11.07 -0.82
C PHE A 57 -6.80 -10.17 -1.67
N ALA A 58 -6.50 -8.88 -1.68
CA ALA A 58 -7.26 -7.90 -2.46
C ALA A 58 -6.33 -6.85 -3.07
N THR A 59 -6.67 -6.38 -4.27
CA THR A 59 -5.98 -5.28 -4.94
C THR A 59 -6.98 -4.21 -5.34
N TYR A 60 -6.56 -2.95 -5.26
CA TYR A 60 -7.40 -1.82 -5.64
C TYR A 60 -6.60 -0.80 -6.43
N ALA A 61 -7.23 -0.20 -7.44
CA ALA A 61 -6.61 0.89 -8.21
C ALA A 61 -6.54 2.17 -7.34
N PRO A 62 -5.49 2.99 -7.49
CA PRO A 62 -5.33 4.22 -6.70
C PRO A 62 -6.53 5.17 -6.77
N GLN A 63 -7.15 5.30 -7.93
CA GLN A 63 -8.31 6.19 -8.10
C GLN A 63 -9.51 5.74 -7.26
N ARG A 64 -9.74 4.44 -7.14
CA ARG A 64 -10.83 3.91 -6.31
C ARG A 64 -10.61 4.22 -4.84
N VAL A 65 -9.37 4.07 -4.37
CA VAL A 65 -9.00 4.37 -2.98
C VAL A 65 -9.22 5.86 -2.70
N ARG A 66 -8.74 6.73 -3.57
CA ARG A 66 -8.90 8.19 -3.43
C ARG A 66 -10.37 8.60 -3.43
N LYS A 67 -11.17 8.00 -4.30
CA LYS A 67 -12.61 8.28 -4.37
C LYS A 67 -13.31 7.90 -3.06
N THR A 68 -12.96 6.80 -2.46
CA THR A 68 -13.54 6.37 -1.18
C THR A 68 -13.16 7.29 -0.04
N VAL A 69 -11.87 7.67 0.04
CA VAL A 69 -11.34 8.47 1.15
C VAL A 69 -11.79 9.93 1.07
N LEU A 70 -11.84 10.50 -0.14
CA LEU A 70 -12.12 11.91 -0.36
C LEU A 70 -13.35 12.19 -1.22
N GLY A 71 -14.01 11.16 -1.73
CA GLY A 71 -15.11 11.34 -2.69
C GLY A 71 -14.67 11.79 -4.08
N ASN A 72 -13.36 11.85 -4.35
CA ASN A 72 -12.79 12.35 -5.60
C ASN A 72 -11.58 11.51 -6.04
N GLY A 73 -11.71 10.80 -7.16
CA GLY A 73 -10.62 9.98 -7.71
C GLY A 73 -9.42 10.77 -8.22
N LYS A 74 -9.57 12.09 -8.40
CA LYS A 74 -8.49 13.00 -8.83
C LYS A 74 -7.76 13.65 -7.66
N ALA A 75 -8.09 13.30 -6.43
CA ALA A 75 -7.43 13.83 -5.25
C ALA A 75 -5.92 13.57 -5.29
N THR A 76 -5.17 14.54 -4.79
CA THR A 76 -3.71 14.41 -4.70
C THR A 76 -3.31 13.50 -3.54
N LYS A 77 -2.08 12.98 -3.57
CA LYS A 77 -1.51 12.21 -2.46
C LYS A 77 -1.51 13.01 -1.15
N ARG A 78 -1.24 14.31 -1.24
CA ARG A 78 -1.25 15.21 -0.07
C ARG A 78 -2.64 15.31 0.55
N GLU A 79 -3.68 15.44 -0.26
CA GLU A 79 -5.06 15.49 0.22
C GLU A 79 -5.46 14.18 0.91
N VAL A 80 -5.08 13.04 0.35
CA VAL A 80 -5.30 11.73 0.97
C VAL A 80 -4.60 11.65 2.32
N ALA A 81 -3.33 12.10 2.39
CA ALA A 81 -2.56 12.08 3.63
C ALA A 81 -3.20 12.93 4.72
N VAL A 82 -3.72 14.11 4.37
CA VAL A 82 -4.41 15.00 5.33
C VAL A 82 -5.66 14.31 5.91
N VAL A 83 -6.48 13.70 5.07
CA VAL A 83 -7.69 12.99 5.53
C VAL A 83 -7.33 11.81 6.44
N VAL A 84 -6.31 11.03 6.07
CA VAL A 84 -5.83 9.91 6.90
C VAL A 84 -5.34 10.43 8.26
N ALA A 85 -4.60 11.53 8.30
CA ALA A 85 -4.08 12.11 9.55
C ALA A 85 -5.20 12.68 10.44
N VAL A 86 -6.28 13.19 9.84
CA VAL A 86 -7.46 13.60 10.60
C VAL A 86 -8.11 12.39 11.27
N ARG A 87 -8.23 11.29 10.55
CA ARG A 87 -8.83 10.06 11.08
C ARG A 87 -7.93 9.34 12.08
N PHE A 88 -6.62 9.43 11.90
CA PHE A 88 -5.61 8.85 12.79
C PHE A 88 -4.66 9.94 13.27
N PRO A 89 -5.02 10.70 14.33
CA PRO A 89 -4.23 11.86 14.77
C PRO A 89 -2.78 11.56 15.12
N SER A 90 -2.46 10.32 15.53
CA SER A 90 -1.08 9.90 15.80
C SER A 90 -0.17 9.98 14.57
N LEU A 91 -0.75 10.00 13.37
CA LEU A 91 0.01 10.10 12.13
C LEU A 91 0.25 11.56 11.68
N ARG A 92 -0.35 12.53 12.38
CA ARG A 92 -0.27 13.95 12.01
C ARG A 92 1.16 14.49 12.00
N VAL A 93 2.02 13.98 12.88
CA VAL A 93 3.43 14.39 12.96
C VAL A 93 4.18 14.16 11.65
N TYR A 94 3.79 13.16 10.88
CA TYR A 94 4.45 12.83 9.62
C TYR A 94 4.08 13.77 8.47
N LEU A 95 2.99 14.53 8.59
CA LEU A 95 2.61 15.56 7.62
C LEU A 95 3.50 16.80 7.71
N THR A 96 4.09 17.07 8.85
CA THR A 96 4.84 18.29 9.15
C THR A 96 6.34 18.13 8.96
N GLN A 97 6.80 16.95 8.57
CA GLN A 97 8.22 16.70 8.37
C GLN A 97 8.67 17.22 6.99
N ASP A 98 9.55 18.20 7.02
CA ASP A 98 9.92 19.04 5.88
C ASP A 98 11.15 18.54 5.11
N ARG A 99 11.44 17.24 5.12
CA ARG A 99 12.59 16.68 4.41
C ARG A 99 12.12 15.89 3.20
N LYS A 100 12.49 16.32 1.99
CA LYS A 100 12.06 15.71 0.71
C LYS A 100 12.20 14.19 0.64
N TRP A 101 13.27 13.63 1.17
CA TRP A 101 13.49 12.19 1.15
C TRP A 101 12.59 11.45 2.14
N LYS A 102 12.13 12.11 3.21
CA LYS A 102 11.16 11.55 4.16
C LYS A 102 9.74 11.68 3.66
N GLU A 103 9.42 12.69 2.85
CA GLU A 103 8.07 12.86 2.29
C GLU A 103 7.64 11.64 1.48
N ILE A 104 8.51 11.11 0.62
CA ILE A 104 8.22 9.91 -0.16
C ILE A 104 7.90 8.72 0.75
N TYR A 105 8.64 8.59 1.84
CA TYR A 105 8.44 7.53 2.82
C TYR A 105 7.07 7.62 3.49
N TRP A 106 6.72 8.83 3.93
CA TRP A 106 5.45 9.07 4.62
C TRP A 106 4.25 9.01 3.68
N GLU A 107 4.41 9.43 2.43
CA GLU A 107 3.37 9.29 1.41
C GLU A 107 2.99 7.83 1.21
N ASN A 108 3.96 6.94 1.14
CA ASN A 108 3.70 5.50 0.99
C ASN A 108 2.98 4.92 2.20
N MET A 109 3.30 5.39 3.41
CA MET A 109 2.59 5.01 4.62
C MET A 109 1.12 5.46 4.58
N PHE A 110 0.87 6.71 4.21
CA PHE A 110 -0.50 7.24 4.10
C PHE A 110 -1.29 6.51 3.02
N ASP A 111 -0.66 6.18 1.90
CA ASP A 111 -1.29 5.40 0.84
C ASP A 111 -1.67 4.00 1.35
N ALA A 112 -0.82 3.36 2.13
CA ALA A 112 -1.10 2.05 2.71
C ALA A 112 -2.28 2.10 3.68
N VAL A 113 -2.35 3.11 4.53
CA VAL A 113 -3.48 3.30 5.47
C VAL A 113 -4.78 3.57 4.70
N ALA A 114 -4.73 4.43 3.68
CA ALA A 114 -5.89 4.71 2.83
C ALA A 114 -6.40 3.43 2.13
N LEU A 115 -5.49 2.60 1.67
CA LEU A 115 -5.81 1.31 1.04
C LEU A 115 -6.53 0.38 2.02
N ALA A 116 -6.06 0.29 3.25
CA ALA A 116 -6.71 -0.50 4.30
C ALA A 116 -8.11 0.03 4.63
N LEU A 117 -8.28 1.34 4.71
CA LEU A 117 -9.58 1.97 4.93
C LEU A 117 -10.56 1.68 3.80
N HIS A 118 -10.08 1.73 2.55
CA HIS A 118 -10.90 1.37 1.40
C HIS A 118 -11.36 -0.09 1.48
N HIS A 119 -10.46 -1.00 1.80
CA HIS A 119 -10.80 -2.41 1.94
C HIS A 119 -11.89 -2.62 3.00
N GLN A 120 -11.75 -1.99 4.15
CA GLN A 120 -12.78 -2.04 5.20
C GLN A 120 -14.13 -1.52 4.73
N SER A 121 -14.14 -0.48 3.89
CA SER A 121 -15.37 0.13 3.41
C SER A 121 -16.16 -0.76 2.44
N VAL A 122 -15.48 -1.67 1.72
CA VAL A 122 -16.11 -2.56 0.72
C VAL A 122 -16.30 -3.99 1.23
N THR A 123 -15.91 -4.27 2.45
CA THR A 123 -16.13 -5.55 3.12
C THR A 123 -16.96 -5.37 4.37
#